data_6ababc2cb4ce6d8d7acbdf4ca9d4c904
#
_entry.id   6ababc2cb4ce6d8d7acbdf4ca9d4c904
#
_cell.length_a   1.000
_cell.length_b   1.000
_cell.length_c   1.000
_cell.angle_alpha   90.00
_cell.angle_beta   90.00
_cell.angle_gamma   90.00
#
_symmetry.space_group_name_H-M   'P 1'
#
loop_
_entity.id
_entity.type
_entity.pdbx_description
1 polymer ?
#
loop_
_entity_poly.entity_id
_entity_poly.type
_entity_poly.pdbx_seq_one_letter_code
_entity_poly.pdbx_strand_id
1 'polypeptide(L)'
;VAYPGRVNLNWSADSMNLDQLWRGDFVNAASNWNSRGGGSHIAGKDTVAPTGGMALQVLASMKEPWIDYSFASSRYEKDKGPEDSKELISYGIPHPDYEFKGYDLNAKRFPTFRYTFKGIAVEDHYRPTNIDGIEAVQRTLMISDLLPAKTYLLAGVRGDFSELPDGYYKINDLMAMKVEGAVPLVRDSEAQNVKPPARKTEPKKEKRKELLVPVKGRQTITITYRWMSARQ
;
A
#
# COMPACT_ATOMS: atom_id res chain seq x y z
N VAL A 1 -7.62 -2.30 -9.53
CA VAL A 1 -7.76 -1.37 -10.67
C VAL A 1 -7.04 -1.91 -11.88
N ALA A 2 -7.70 -1.96 -13.03
CA ALA A 2 -7.10 -2.30 -14.32
C ALA A 2 -7.07 -1.04 -15.19
N TYR A 3 -5.91 -0.72 -15.77
CA TYR A 3 -5.74 0.41 -16.66
C TYR A 3 -5.65 -0.02 -18.13
N PRO A 4 -6.01 0.86 -19.06
CA PRO A 4 -5.62 0.71 -20.46
C PRO A 4 -4.11 0.46 -20.58
N GLY A 5 -3.68 -0.38 -21.52
CA GLY A 5 -2.27 -0.75 -21.63
C GLY A 5 -1.84 -1.91 -20.72
N ARG A 6 -2.81 -2.55 -20.04
CA ARG A 6 -2.57 -3.76 -19.23
C ARG A 6 -1.59 -3.55 -18.07
N VAL A 7 -1.66 -2.41 -17.44
CA VAL A 7 -1.03 -2.10 -16.16
C VAL A 7 -2.10 -2.13 -15.08
N ASN A 8 -1.83 -2.76 -13.98
CA ASN A 8 -2.81 -3.00 -12.93
C ASN A 8 -2.26 -2.68 -11.55
N LEU A 9 -3.15 -2.35 -10.62
CA LEU A 9 -2.80 -2.18 -9.21
C LEU A 9 -3.86 -2.75 -8.28
N ASN A 10 -3.41 -3.13 -7.10
CA ASN A 10 -4.22 -3.33 -5.91
C ASN A 10 -3.90 -2.24 -4.89
N TRP A 11 -4.92 -1.56 -4.41
CA TRP A 11 -4.84 -0.59 -3.34
C TRP A 11 -5.64 -1.11 -2.15
N SER A 12 -5.07 -1.07 -0.97
CA SER A 12 -5.67 -1.62 0.24
C SER A 12 -6.35 -0.50 1.03
N ALA A 13 -7.67 -0.61 1.21
CA ALA A 13 -8.41 0.27 2.12
C ALA A 13 -8.09 0.01 3.60
N ASP A 14 -7.42 -1.08 3.89
CA ASP A 14 -7.04 -1.46 5.23
C ASP A 14 -5.76 -0.75 5.66
N SER A 15 -4.80 -0.64 4.76
CA SER A 15 -3.53 0.05 5.00
C SER A 15 -3.50 1.48 4.45
N MET A 16 -4.56 1.90 3.73
CA MET A 16 -4.62 3.17 2.99
C MET A 16 -3.42 3.35 2.07
N ASN A 17 -2.97 2.27 1.45
CA ASN A 17 -1.73 2.26 0.68
C ASN A 17 -1.81 1.37 -0.56
N LEU A 18 -0.87 1.62 -1.48
CA LEU A 18 -0.64 0.73 -2.62
C LEU A 18 -0.14 -0.62 -2.09
N ASP A 19 -0.78 -1.70 -2.52
CA ASP A 19 -0.42 -3.06 -2.13
C ASP A 19 0.43 -3.74 -3.20
N GLN A 20 -0.09 -3.80 -4.44
CA GLN A 20 0.56 -4.52 -5.52
C GLN A 20 0.44 -3.79 -6.86
N LEU A 21 1.44 -3.99 -7.71
CA LEU A 21 1.48 -3.58 -9.12
C LEU A 21 1.82 -4.79 -9.98
N TRP A 22 1.19 -4.92 -11.14
CA TRP A 22 1.53 -5.97 -12.09
C TRP A 22 1.17 -5.59 -13.53
N ARG A 23 1.75 -6.30 -14.50
CA ARG A 23 1.49 -6.11 -15.93
C ARG A 23 0.74 -7.30 -16.51
N GLY A 24 0.01 -7.09 -17.59
CA GLY A 24 -0.73 -8.13 -18.30
C GLY A 24 -2.18 -8.23 -17.87
N ASP A 25 -2.70 -9.46 -17.80
CA ASP A 25 -4.09 -9.70 -17.47
C ASP A 25 -4.42 -9.30 -16.03
N PHE A 26 -5.66 -8.88 -15.80
CA PHE A 26 -6.04 -8.32 -14.51
C PHE A 26 -6.10 -9.40 -13.43
N VAL A 27 -7.18 -10.17 -13.42
CA VAL A 27 -7.38 -11.25 -12.46
C VAL A 27 -8.06 -12.44 -13.12
N ASN A 28 -7.74 -13.64 -12.66
CA ASN A 28 -8.48 -14.85 -12.99
C ASN A 28 -9.43 -15.17 -11.84
N ALA A 29 -10.72 -15.06 -12.10
CA ALA A 29 -11.80 -15.37 -11.16
C ALA A 29 -12.48 -16.70 -11.46
N ALA A 30 -11.97 -17.51 -12.40
CA ALA A 30 -12.60 -18.75 -12.85
C ALA A 30 -12.83 -19.75 -11.70
N SER A 31 -11.93 -19.81 -10.74
CA SER A 31 -12.05 -20.68 -9.56
C SER A 31 -13.23 -20.34 -8.68
N ASN A 32 -13.74 -19.10 -8.70
CA ASN A 32 -14.93 -18.71 -7.94
C ASN A 32 -16.22 -19.32 -8.53
N TRP A 33 -16.20 -19.67 -9.83
CA TRP A 33 -17.37 -20.24 -10.52
C TRP A 33 -17.37 -21.77 -10.50
N ASN A 34 -16.20 -22.39 -10.44
CA ASN A 34 -16.02 -23.83 -10.52
C ASN A 34 -15.96 -24.53 -9.16
N SER A 35 -15.68 -23.80 -8.08
CA SER A 35 -15.67 -24.33 -6.72
C SER A 35 -16.01 -23.24 -5.71
N ARG A 36 -16.67 -23.62 -4.63
CA ARG A 36 -17.02 -22.66 -3.57
C ARG A 36 -15.76 -22.14 -2.90
N GLY A 37 -15.44 -20.87 -3.12
CA GLY A 37 -14.40 -20.16 -2.38
C GLY A 37 -12.97 -20.34 -2.90
N GLY A 38 -12.77 -20.65 -4.17
CA GLY A 38 -11.44 -20.81 -4.78
C GLY A 38 -10.63 -19.51 -4.87
N GLY A 39 -11.25 -18.35 -4.63
CA GLY A 39 -10.58 -17.04 -4.67
C GLY A 39 -10.26 -16.58 -6.10
N SER A 40 -9.89 -15.30 -6.21
CA SER A 40 -9.36 -14.72 -7.45
C SER A 40 -7.86 -14.58 -7.35
N HIS A 41 -7.15 -14.79 -8.45
CA HIS A 41 -5.70 -14.69 -8.52
C HIS A 41 -5.28 -13.65 -9.57
N ILE A 42 -4.15 -12.97 -9.34
CA ILE A 42 -3.51 -12.13 -10.35
C ILE A 42 -3.23 -13.01 -11.57
N ALA A 43 -3.74 -12.60 -12.73
CA ALA A 43 -3.54 -13.33 -13.99
C ALA A 43 -2.37 -12.78 -14.81
N GLY A 44 -1.82 -11.64 -14.40
CA GLY A 44 -0.68 -10.99 -15.03
C GLY A 44 0.66 -11.50 -14.54
N LYS A 45 1.71 -10.79 -14.91
CA LYS A 45 3.11 -11.09 -14.57
C LYS A 45 3.82 -9.85 -14.03
N ASP A 46 5.08 -10.02 -13.65
CA ASP A 46 5.94 -8.95 -13.14
C ASP A 46 5.30 -8.23 -11.94
N THR A 47 4.72 -9.03 -11.04
CA THR A 47 4.04 -8.54 -9.83
C THR A 47 5.07 -8.05 -8.82
N VAL A 48 4.87 -6.84 -8.31
CA VAL A 48 5.68 -6.23 -7.26
C VAL A 48 4.75 -5.68 -6.18
N ALA A 49 5.08 -5.96 -4.92
CA ALA A 49 4.46 -5.37 -3.75
C ALA A 49 5.40 -4.30 -3.16
N PRO A 50 5.32 -3.04 -3.62
CA PRO A 50 6.27 -2.01 -3.22
C PRO A 50 6.12 -1.59 -1.76
N THR A 51 4.91 -1.65 -1.23
CA THR A 51 4.61 -1.36 0.18
C THR A 51 4.02 -2.60 0.84
N GLY A 52 3.84 -2.58 2.12
CA GLY A 52 3.29 -3.72 2.86
C GLY A 52 2.86 -3.29 4.25
N GLY A 53 2.37 -2.07 4.37
CA GLY A 53 1.95 -1.51 5.63
C GLY A 53 1.18 -0.21 5.48
N MET A 54 0.82 0.40 6.61
CA MET A 54 0.09 1.66 6.67
C MET A 54 0.78 2.76 5.87
N ALA A 55 0.01 3.62 5.22
CA ALA A 55 0.56 4.66 4.36
C ALA A 55 1.40 5.68 5.15
N LEU A 56 0.88 6.21 6.24
CA LEU A 56 1.49 7.29 7.01
C LEU A 56 1.69 6.88 8.47
N GLN A 57 2.75 7.34 9.08
CA GLN A 57 2.98 7.19 10.52
C GLN A 57 3.79 8.36 11.05
N VAL A 58 3.49 8.77 12.28
CA VAL A 58 4.35 9.67 13.06
C VAL A 58 5.41 8.84 13.76
N LEU A 59 6.69 9.16 13.55
CA LEU A 59 7.82 8.47 14.18
C LEU A 59 8.56 9.45 15.10
N ALA A 60 8.56 9.21 16.40
CA ALA A 60 9.32 10.04 17.34
C ALA A 60 10.83 9.91 17.07
N SER A 61 11.27 8.74 16.63
CA SER A 61 12.64 8.48 16.18
C SER A 61 12.71 7.51 15.00
N MET A 62 13.82 7.51 14.27
CA MET A 62 14.07 6.55 13.18
C MET A 62 14.25 5.10 13.64
N LYS A 63 14.31 4.86 14.94
CA LYS A 63 14.39 3.50 15.52
C LYS A 63 13.02 2.92 15.85
N GLU A 64 11.96 3.75 15.83
CA GLU A 64 10.60 3.24 16.08
C GLU A 64 10.17 2.26 14.99
N PRO A 65 9.49 1.16 15.38
CA PRO A 65 8.95 0.21 14.41
C PRO A 65 7.86 0.88 13.57
N TRP A 66 7.77 0.47 12.30
CA TRP A 66 6.58 0.74 11.51
C TRP A 66 5.48 -0.20 11.98
N ILE A 67 4.34 0.36 12.35
CA ILE A 67 3.22 -0.43 12.87
C ILE A 67 2.26 -0.73 11.72
N ASP A 68 2.14 -2.01 11.41
CA ASP A 68 1.20 -2.53 10.42
C ASP A 68 0.01 -3.16 11.15
N TYR A 69 -1.18 -2.68 10.86
CA TYR A 69 -2.41 -3.32 11.31
C TYR A 69 -2.70 -4.49 10.38
N SER A 70 -2.44 -5.71 10.84
CA SER A 70 -2.86 -6.87 10.08
C SER A 70 -4.36 -7.08 10.28
N PHE A 71 -5.12 -6.93 9.21
CA PHE A 71 -6.49 -7.39 9.19
C PHE A 71 -6.46 -8.92 9.34
N ALA A 72 -6.85 -9.36 10.52
CA ALA A 72 -7.27 -10.74 10.63
C ALA A 72 -8.49 -10.88 9.74
N SER A 73 -8.35 -11.54 8.58
CA SER A 73 -9.52 -12.07 7.92
C SER A 73 -10.37 -12.70 9.00
N SER A 74 -11.62 -12.26 9.08
CA SER A 74 -12.62 -12.78 10.00
C SER A 74 -12.88 -14.25 9.66
N ARG A 75 -11.95 -15.11 10.03
CA ARG A 75 -12.26 -16.52 10.16
C ARG A 75 -12.96 -16.63 11.48
N TYR A 76 -14.24 -17.02 11.42
CA TYR A 76 -15.01 -17.49 12.53
C TYR A 76 -14.09 -18.18 13.53
N GLU A 77 -13.98 -17.67 14.75
CA GLU A 77 -13.47 -18.46 15.84
C GLU A 77 -14.52 -19.55 16.09
N LYS A 78 -14.22 -20.73 15.59
CA LYS A 78 -15.08 -21.92 15.69
C LYS A 78 -15.33 -22.39 17.14
N ASP A 79 -14.69 -21.76 18.11
CA ASP A 79 -14.65 -22.26 19.48
C ASP A 79 -15.59 -21.51 20.42
N LYS A 80 -16.38 -20.56 19.92
CA LYS A 80 -17.46 -19.96 20.69
C LYS A 80 -18.77 -20.58 20.30
N GLY A 81 -19.54 -20.99 21.31
CA GLY A 81 -20.82 -21.66 21.11
C GLY A 81 -21.81 -20.87 20.25
N PRO A 82 -22.94 -21.48 19.84
CA PRO A 82 -23.89 -20.90 18.88
C PRO A 82 -24.47 -19.54 19.27
N GLU A 83 -24.45 -19.16 20.53
CA GLU A 83 -24.92 -17.86 21.02
C GLU A 83 -23.91 -16.75 20.80
N ASP A 84 -22.62 -17.06 20.81
CA ASP A 84 -21.53 -16.11 20.59
C ASP A 84 -21.20 -15.93 19.10
N SER A 85 -21.70 -16.80 18.25
CA SER A 85 -21.49 -16.75 16.80
C SER A 85 -22.24 -15.61 16.09
N LYS A 86 -23.06 -14.87 16.81
CA LYS A 86 -23.83 -13.72 16.29
C LYS A 86 -23.13 -12.38 16.44
N GLU A 87 -22.06 -12.29 17.20
CA GLU A 87 -21.19 -11.14 17.11
C GLU A 87 -20.38 -11.28 15.81
N LEU A 88 -20.80 -10.58 14.79
CA LEU A 88 -19.95 -10.21 13.66
C LEU A 88 -18.72 -9.51 14.26
N ILE A 89 -17.67 -10.27 14.48
CA ILE A 89 -16.37 -9.71 14.81
C ILE A 89 -16.05 -8.79 13.64
N SER A 90 -16.08 -7.51 13.91
CA SER A 90 -15.86 -6.46 12.94
C SER A 90 -14.56 -6.76 12.17
N TYR A 91 -14.62 -6.61 10.88
CA TYR A 91 -13.52 -6.74 9.96
C TYR A 91 -12.36 -5.84 10.41
N GLY A 92 -11.32 -6.42 10.99
CA GLY A 92 -10.12 -5.74 11.44
C GLY A 92 -10.34 -4.75 12.60
N ILE A 93 -9.26 -4.36 13.26
CA ILE A 93 -9.25 -3.22 14.18
C ILE A 93 -8.99 -1.99 13.31
N PRO A 94 -9.92 -1.01 13.21
CA PRO A 94 -9.64 0.22 12.51
C PRO A 94 -8.41 0.89 13.13
N HIS A 95 -7.49 1.34 12.31
CA HIS A 95 -6.39 2.15 12.82
C HIS A 95 -6.97 3.47 13.36
N PRO A 96 -6.69 3.84 14.62
CA PRO A 96 -7.34 4.99 15.26
C PRO A 96 -7.07 6.32 14.55
N ASP A 97 -5.98 6.42 13.81
CA ASP A 97 -5.60 7.63 13.10
C ASP A 97 -6.17 7.71 11.68
N TYR A 98 -6.82 6.66 11.18
CA TYR A 98 -7.28 6.59 9.79
C TYR A 98 -8.78 6.42 9.66
N GLU A 99 -9.34 7.02 8.61
CA GLU A 99 -10.71 6.78 8.19
C GLU A 99 -10.79 6.79 6.66
N PHE A 100 -11.21 5.68 6.06
CA PHE A 100 -11.45 5.60 4.63
C PHE A 100 -12.71 6.37 4.25
N LYS A 101 -12.61 7.24 3.26
CA LYS A 101 -13.70 8.12 2.80
C LYS A 101 -14.27 7.72 1.43
N GLY A 102 -13.75 6.66 0.83
CA GLY A 102 -14.18 6.22 -0.49
C GLY A 102 -13.20 6.55 -1.61
N TYR A 103 -13.67 6.51 -2.84
CA TYR A 103 -12.87 6.88 -4.00
C TYR A 103 -13.75 7.53 -5.07
N ASP A 104 -13.13 8.37 -5.90
CA ASP A 104 -13.72 8.94 -7.11
C ASP A 104 -12.98 8.47 -8.34
N LEU A 105 -13.69 8.48 -9.46
CA LEU A 105 -13.13 8.20 -10.77
C LEU A 105 -13.15 9.48 -11.61
N ASN A 106 -12.02 9.87 -12.18
CA ASN A 106 -11.97 10.99 -13.13
C ASN A 106 -12.58 10.60 -14.50
N ALA A 107 -12.60 11.51 -15.46
CA ALA A 107 -13.16 11.28 -16.79
C ALA A 107 -12.52 10.09 -17.55
N LYS A 108 -11.26 9.74 -17.23
CA LYS A 108 -10.55 8.56 -17.75
C LYS A 108 -10.79 7.31 -16.91
N ARG A 109 -11.66 7.40 -15.90
CA ARG A 109 -11.95 6.35 -14.89
C ARG A 109 -10.73 5.94 -14.06
N PHE A 110 -9.77 6.85 -13.86
CA PHE A 110 -8.65 6.62 -12.96
C PHE A 110 -9.04 7.02 -11.54
N PRO A 111 -8.72 6.17 -10.53
CA PRO A 111 -9.18 6.39 -9.18
C PRO A 111 -8.35 7.45 -8.45
N THR A 112 -9.04 8.18 -7.57
CA THR A 112 -8.47 8.92 -6.45
C THR A 112 -9.09 8.35 -5.18
N PHE A 113 -8.29 7.68 -4.37
CA PHE A 113 -8.71 7.16 -3.07
C PHE A 113 -8.64 8.28 -2.05
N ARG A 114 -9.67 8.39 -1.21
CA ARG A 114 -9.78 9.43 -0.19
C ARG A 114 -9.81 8.82 1.19
N TYR A 115 -9.02 9.36 2.07
CA TYR A 115 -9.00 8.99 3.48
C TYR A 115 -8.56 10.16 4.35
N THR A 116 -8.69 10.04 5.65
CA THR A 116 -8.07 10.96 6.59
C THR A 116 -6.95 10.25 7.34
N PHE A 117 -5.94 11.01 7.70
CA PHE A 117 -4.92 10.62 8.66
C PHE A 117 -4.86 11.67 9.77
N LYS A 118 -5.14 11.28 11.01
CA LYS A 118 -5.28 12.20 12.16
C LYS A 118 -6.24 13.37 11.88
N GLY A 119 -7.34 13.07 11.17
CA GLY A 119 -8.34 14.05 10.77
C GLY A 119 -7.98 14.90 9.55
N ILE A 120 -6.75 14.83 9.03
CA ILE A 120 -6.32 15.58 7.86
C ILE A 120 -6.64 14.78 6.59
N ALA A 121 -7.30 15.43 5.63
CA ALA A 121 -7.69 14.79 4.38
C ALA A 121 -6.47 14.52 3.48
N VAL A 122 -6.47 13.32 2.90
CA VAL A 122 -5.47 12.82 1.97
C VAL A 122 -6.18 12.31 0.73
N GLU A 123 -5.71 12.72 -0.44
CA GLU A 123 -6.12 12.20 -1.73
C GLU A 123 -4.94 11.46 -2.37
N ASP A 124 -5.17 10.22 -2.77
CA ASP A 124 -4.18 9.31 -3.31
C ASP A 124 -4.59 8.88 -4.72
N HIS A 125 -4.07 9.57 -5.72
CA HIS A 125 -4.42 9.40 -7.13
C HIS A 125 -3.41 8.52 -7.86
N TYR A 126 -3.91 7.63 -8.70
CA TYR A 126 -3.09 6.73 -9.51
C TYR A 126 -3.42 6.83 -10.98
N ARG A 127 -2.39 6.86 -11.82
CA ARG A 127 -2.53 6.82 -13.26
C ARG A 127 -1.42 5.99 -13.92
N PRO A 128 -1.72 5.30 -15.03
CA PRO A 128 -0.68 4.69 -15.84
C PRO A 128 0.11 5.79 -16.57
N THR A 129 1.38 5.53 -16.78
CA THR A 129 2.27 6.39 -17.56
C THR A 129 3.30 5.53 -18.30
N ASN A 130 4.14 6.17 -19.08
CA ASN A 130 5.23 5.54 -19.82
C ASN A 130 6.48 6.41 -19.66
N ILE A 131 7.60 5.78 -19.37
CA ILE A 131 8.91 6.41 -19.25
C ILE A 131 9.85 5.70 -20.23
N ASP A 132 10.23 6.39 -21.30
CA ASP A 132 11.15 5.90 -22.32
C ASP A 132 10.72 4.54 -22.92
N GLY A 133 9.43 4.38 -23.20
CA GLY A 133 8.88 3.14 -23.75
C GLY A 133 8.56 2.06 -22.70
N ILE A 134 8.85 2.29 -21.43
CA ILE A 134 8.61 1.34 -20.34
C ILE A 134 7.36 1.76 -19.58
N GLU A 135 6.48 0.80 -19.31
CA GLU A 135 5.28 1.03 -18.50
C GLU A 135 5.65 1.47 -17.07
N ALA A 136 4.86 2.38 -16.56
CA ALA A 136 4.99 2.89 -15.21
C ALA A 136 3.62 3.23 -14.61
N VAL A 137 3.56 3.37 -13.31
CA VAL A 137 2.41 3.92 -12.58
C VAL A 137 2.88 5.13 -11.82
N GLN A 138 2.16 6.23 -11.98
CA GLN A 138 2.38 7.43 -11.18
C GLN A 138 1.31 7.51 -10.09
N ARG A 139 1.77 7.64 -8.86
CA ARG A 139 1.00 7.94 -7.67
C ARG A 139 1.18 9.41 -7.35
N THR A 140 0.10 10.13 -7.07
CA THR A 140 0.11 11.51 -6.59
C THR A 140 -0.66 11.58 -5.28
N LEU A 141 0.06 11.83 -4.20
CA LEU A 141 -0.50 12.01 -2.87
C LEU A 141 -0.63 13.51 -2.58
N MET A 142 -1.85 13.97 -2.33
CA MET A 142 -2.16 15.36 -1.96
C MET A 142 -2.63 15.40 -0.52
N ILE A 143 -2.01 16.27 0.28
CA ILE A 143 -2.31 16.43 1.70
C ILE A 143 -2.85 17.84 1.91
N SER A 144 -4.05 17.92 2.47
CA SER A 144 -4.84 19.16 2.51
C SER A 144 -4.36 20.15 3.57
N ASP A 145 -3.77 19.68 4.67
CA ASP A 145 -3.38 20.55 5.77
C ASP A 145 -2.10 20.05 6.46
N LEU A 146 -1.62 20.80 7.46
CA LEU A 146 -0.41 20.47 8.21
C LEU A 146 -0.59 19.16 8.98
N LEU A 147 0.35 18.27 8.80
CA LEU A 147 0.47 17.03 9.57
C LEU A 147 1.34 17.22 10.81
N PRO A 148 1.21 16.35 11.81
CA PRO A 148 2.13 16.34 12.93
C PRO A 148 3.58 16.28 12.48
N ALA A 149 4.49 16.92 13.20
CA ALA A 149 5.91 16.83 12.93
C ALA A 149 6.38 15.36 12.93
N LYS A 150 7.37 15.06 12.10
CA LYS A 150 7.89 13.68 11.94
C LYS A 150 6.88 12.68 11.38
N THR A 151 5.92 13.14 10.59
CA THR A 151 5.08 12.25 9.78
C THR A 151 5.86 11.78 8.57
N TYR A 152 5.76 10.50 8.27
CA TYR A 152 6.40 9.86 7.11
C TYR A 152 5.39 9.05 6.32
N LEU A 153 5.56 9.04 5.00
CA LEU A 153 4.89 8.13 4.07
C LEU A 153 5.77 6.89 3.86
N LEU A 154 5.21 5.71 3.98
CA LEU A 154 5.86 4.46 3.61
C LEU A 154 5.74 4.27 2.09
N ALA A 155 6.80 4.61 1.37
CA ALA A 155 6.84 4.51 -0.08
C ALA A 155 7.34 3.14 -0.57
N GLY A 156 8.18 2.47 0.22
CA GLY A 156 8.69 1.15 -0.13
C GLY A 156 9.16 0.33 1.06
N VAL A 157 9.04 -1.00 0.93
CA VAL A 157 9.52 -1.98 1.92
C VAL A 157 10.22 -3.14 1.25
N ARG A 158 11.13 -3.79 1.99
CA ARG A 158 11.84 -5.02 1.56
C ARG A 158 12.60 -4.88 0.24
N GLY A 159 12.87 -3.64 -0.17
CA GLY A 159 13.64 -3.34 -1.38
C GLY A 159 15.12 -3.22 -1.13
N ASP A 160 15.89 -3.20 -2.21
CA ASP A 160 17.31 -2.83 -2.19
C ASP A 160 17.48 -1.36 -1.84
N PHE A 161 16.69 -0.50 -2.47
CA PHE A 161 16.69 0.97 -2.34
C PHE A 161 18.02 1.63 -2.62
N SER A 162 18.89 0.98 -3.40
CA SER A 162 20.05 1.66 -3.98
C SER A 162 19.58 2.71 -4.99
N GLU A 163 20.21 3.87 -4.95
CA GLU A 163 19.93 4.95 -5.89
C GLU A 163 20.57 4.67 -7.25
N LEU A 164 19.78 4.80 -8.30
CA LEU A 164 20.19 4.67 -9.69
C LEU A 164 20.61 6.05 -10.24
N PRO A 165 21.44 6.10 -11.30
CA PRO A 165 21.95 7.38 -11.86
C PRO A 165 20.87 8.36 -12.31
N ASP A 166 19.65 7.87 -12.63
CA ASP A 166 18.49 8.67 -13.06
C ASP A 166 17.62 9.14 -11.86
N GLY A 167 18.09 8.93 -10.62
CA GLY A 167 17.41 9.33 -9.40
C GLY A 167 16.24 8.43 -9.00
N TYR A 168 16.17 7.23 -9.58
CA TYR A 168 15.28 6.17 -9.11
C TYR A 168 15.93 5.36 -7.98
N TYR A 169 15.12 4.84 -7.09
CA TYR A 169 15.50 3.87 -6.08
C TYR A 169 15.09 2.48 -6.52
N LYS A 170 16.04 1.57 -6.60
CA LYS A 170 15.79 0.17 -7.00
C LYS A 170 14.97 -0.52 -5.91
N ILE A 171 13.76 -1.01 -6.24
CA ILE A 171 12.98 -1.86 -5.33
C ILE A 171 13.52 -3.29 -5.42
N ASN A 172 13.56 -3.83 -6.64
CA ASN A 172 14.10 -5.16 -6.95
C ASN A 172 14.53 -5.20 -8.44
N ASP A 173 14.80 -6.37 -8.97
CA ASP A 173 15.20 -6.51 -10.38
C ASP A 173 14.07 -6.22 -11.37
N LEU A 174 12.82 -6.14 -10.92
CA LEU A 174 11.66 -5.87 -11.77
C LEU A 174 11.25 -4.38 -11.76
N MET A 175 11.49 -3.65 -10.67
CA MET A 175 10.92 -2.32 -10.47
C MET A 175 11.84 -1.38 -9.72
N ALA A 176 11.79 -0.11 -10.13
CA ALA A 176 12.36 1.02 -9.42
C ALA A 176 11.32 2.12 -9.20
N MET A 177 11.55 3.00 -8.24
CA MET A 177 10.67 4.13 -7.99
C MET A 177 11.43 5.44 -7.83
N LYS A 178 10.79 6.54 -8.24
CA LYS A 178 11.29 7.90 -8.07
C LYS A 178 10.29 8.70 -7.24
N VAL A 179 10.82 9.49 -6.32
CA VAL A 179 10.01 10.38 -5.46
C VAL A 179 10.29 11.82 -5.83
N GLU A 180 9.23 12.60 -6.00
CA GLU A 180 9.28 14.04 -6.26
C GLU A 180 8.39 14.77 -5.24
N GLY A 181 8.78 15.98 -4.87
CA GLY A 181 8.09 16.79 -3.84
C GLY A 181 8.65 16.61 -2.43
N ALA A 182 9.52 15.64 -2.19
CA ALA A 182 10.26 15.45 -0.95
C ALA A 182 11.50 14.59 -1.19
N VAL A 183 12.47 14.67 -0.29
CA VAL A 183 13.67 13.83 -0.33
C VAL A 183 13.41 12.59 0.51
N PRO A 184 13.39 11.39 -0.10
CA PRO A 184 13.20 10.15 0.64
C PRO A 184 14.43 9.79 1.46
N LEU A 185 14.23 8.92 2.43
CA LEU A 185 15.28 8.34 3.25
C LEU A 185 15.10 6.82 3.35
N VAL A 186 16.21 6.10 3.35
CA VAL A 186 16.24 4.65 3.52
C VAL A 186 16.66 4.34 4.95
N ARG A 187 15.98 3.40 5.59
CA ARG A 187 16.36 2.91 6.90
C ARG A 187 16.23 1.39 7.00
N ASP A 188 17.03 0.79 7.86
CA ASP A 188 16.76 -0.55 8.38
C ASP A 188 15.84 -0.40 9.58
N SER A 189 14.76 -1.16 9.62
CA SER A 189 13.77 -1.10 10.69
C SER A 189 13.23 -2.46 11.08
N GLU A 190 12.48 -2.47 12.16
CA GLU A 190 11.69 -3.60 12.59
C GLU A 190 10.21 -3.22 12.48
N ALA A 191 9.50 -3.83 11.54
CA ALA A 191 8.06 -3.66 11.44
C ALA A 191 7.33 -4.50 12.49
N GLN A 192 6.25 -3.98 13.00
CA GLN A 192 5.42 -4.65 14.00
C GLN A 192 3.99 -4.79 13.49
N ASN A 193 3.52 -6.03 13.32
CA ASN A 193 2.13 -6.32 13.01
C ASN A 193 1.29 -6.32 14.29
N VAL A 194 0.34 -5.42 14.38
CA VAL A 194 -0.66 -5.41 15.46
C VAL A 194 -1.78 -6.38 15.09
N LYS A 195 -1.99 -7.39 15.91
CA LYS A 195 -3.08 -8.36 15.76
C LYS A 195 -4.28 -7.97 16.61
N PRO A 196 -5.50 -8.38 16.20
CA PRO A 196 -6.67 -8.21 17.03
C PRO A 196 -6.49 -8.85 18.42
N PRO A 197 -7.09 -8.26 19.48
CA PRO A 197 -6.94 -8.74 20.86
C PRO A 197 -7.35 -10.20 21.11
N ALA A 198 -8.21 -10.74 20.26
CA ALA A 198 -8.69 -12.12 20.34
C ALA A 198 -7.62 -13.20 20.10
N ARG A 199 -6.48 -12.83 19.52
CA ARG A 199 -5.35 -13.76 19.34
C ARG A 199 -4.26 -13.45 20.35
N LYS A 200 -4.09 -14.32 21.33
CA LYS A 200 -2.98 -14.33 22.32
C LYS A 200 -1.61 -14.63 21.69
N THR A 201 -1.32 -14.09 20.51
CA THR A 201 -0.02 -14.30 19.87
C THR A 201 0.75 -13.00 19.91
N GLU A 202 2.02 -13.08 20.30
CA GLU A 202 2.97 -11.97 20.24
C GLU A 202 2.92 -11.29 18.85
N PRO A 203 3.00 -9.96 18.79
CA PRO A 203 3.11 -9.24 17.52
C PRO A 203 4.29 -9.80 16.73
N LYS A 204 4.06 -10.18 15.49
CA LYS A 204 5.14 -10.63 14.62
C LYS A 204 6.00 -9.45 14.25
N LYS A 205 7.27 -9.51 14.61
CA LYS A 205 8.29 -8.55 14.24
C LYS A 205 8.99 -8.98 12.97
N GLU A 206 9.27 -8.02 12.10
CA GLU A 206 9.97 -8.27 10.85
C GLU A 206 11.07 -7.21 10.64
N LYS A 207 12.31 -7.67 10.54
CA LYS A 207 13.41 -6.80 10.11
C LYS A 207 13.32 -6.58 8.61
N ARG A 208 13.33 -5.32 8.18
CA ARG A 208 13.22 -4.95 6.77
C ARG A 208 13.84 -3.60 6.49
N LYS A 209 14.24 -3.37 5.24
CA LYS A 209 14.51 -2.02 4.75
C LYS A 209 13.21 -1.30 4.42
N GLU A 210 13.16 -0.03 4.69
CA GLU A 210 12.04 0.86 4.40
C GLU A 210 12.55 2.10 3.68
N LEU A 211 11.82 2.53 2.65
CA LEU A 211 11.97 3.84 2.05
C LEU A 211 10.84 4.72 2.52
N LEU A 212 11.20 5.74 3.28
CA LEU A 212 10.29 6.70 3.91
C LEU A 212 10.38 8.06 3.23
N VAL A 213 9.25 8.72 3.06
CA VAL A 213 9.19 10.08 2.54
C VAL A 213 8.69 10.99 3.66
N PRO A 214 9.48 11.99 4.11
CA PRO A 214 9.03 12.96 5.09
C PRO A 214 7.85 13.77 4.55
N VAL A 215 6.80 13.90 5.36
CA VAL A 215 5.58 14.59 4.98
C VAL A 215 5.30 15.72 5.96
N LYS A 216 5.14 16.93 5.45
CA LYS A 216 4.88 18.12 6.27
C LYS A 216 3.42 18.59 6.24
N GLY A 217 2.66 18.16 5.23
CA GLY A 217 1.31 18.64 4.95
C GLY A 217 1.27 19.85 4.00
N ARG A 218 0.10 20.14 3.48
CA ARG A 218 -0.13 21.10 2.39
C ARG A 218 0.83 20.93 1.24
N GLN A 219 1.07 19.69 0.85
CA GLN A 219 2.02 19.35 -0.19
C GLN A 219 1.49 18.26 -1.10
N THR A 220 2.09 18.18 -2.27
CA THR A 220 1.91 17.10 -3.23
C THR A 220 3.19 16.30 -3.31
N ILE A 221 3.09 14.99 -3.16
CA ILE A 221 4.18 14.03 -3.37
C ILE A 221 3.83 13.19 -4.58
N THR A 222 4.74 13.09 -5.52
CA THR A 222 4.60 12.20 -6.67
C THR A 222 5.59 11.06 -6.56
N ILE A 223 5.10 9.83 -6.73
CA ILE A 223 5.93 8.62 -6.79
C ILE A 223 5.68 7.94 -8.12
N THR A 224 6.72 7.76 -8.91
CA THR A 224 6.67 7.03 -10.17
C THR A 224 7.28 5.65 -9.98
N TYR A 225 6.47 4.60 -10.11
CA TYR A 225 6.88 3.20 -10.11
C TYR A 225 7.09 2.78 -11.57
N ARG A 226 8.31 2.47 -11.96
CA ARG A 226 8.68 2.05 -13.32
C ARG A 226 9.22 0.63 -13.30
N TRP A 227 8.73 -0.21 -14.22
CA TRP A 227 9.39 -1.50 -14.46
C TRP A 227 10.79 -1.29 -15.01
N MET A 228 11.70 -2.22 -14.74
CA MET A 228 13.11 -2.12 -15.16
C MET A 228 13.33 -2.47 -16.62
N SER A 229 12.36 -3.15 -17.25
CA SER A 229 12.38 -3.52 -18.66
C SER A 229 11.00 -3.37 -19.30
N ALA A 230 10.97 -3.16 -20.61
CA ALA A 230 9.74 -3.24 -21.37
C ALA A 230 9.12 -4.65 -21.24
N ARG A 231 7.78 -4.72 -21.40
CA ARG A 231 7.07 -6.00 -21.39
C ARG A 231 7.48 -6.84 -22.59
N GLN A 232 7.90 -8.05 -22.35
CA GLN A 232 8.13 -9.08 -23.36
C GLN A 232 6.82 -9.76 -23.77
#